data_45de7a874b2c76262fa3a38057da806f
#
_entry.id   45de7a874b2c76262fa3a38057da806f
#
_cell.length_a   1.000
_cell.length_b   1.000
_cell.length_c   1.000
_cell.angle_alpha   90.00
_cell.angle_beta   90.00
_cell.angle_gamma   90.00
#
_symmetry.space_group_name_H-M   'P 1'
#
loop_
_entity.id
_entity.type
_entity.pdbx_description
1 polymer ?
#
loop_
_entity_poly.entity_id
_entity_poly.type
_entity_poly.pdbx_seq_one_letter_code
_entity_poly.pdbx_strand_id
1 'polypeptide(L)'
;MRRREFVAAAASITFVPSPKVGPYQDPGYVRQLAERLVHDRYQQGGIPIVSTALRHLRKVGPAINGSDRALQEASSGLACEAARVLYDSRRYTAAEQTGVFALDLARRSGSTRAQADAYSALSRINIDQRRGDRGAMYARLGLRLGDLSPDRQAWLRLRLGRSLALVPGRERAAREVLEEALAVDGLPTHETSDMLGNVGVAMLGMREHDGARATIAEAVRLGAQCSALLFVAYQAWEVEAALRADDASMAADRMTALARIAPLVSSVRVNTHIADVYRLSGRWAGLPEMRDAREQLRSVMRA
;
A
#
# COMPACT_ATOMS: atom_id res chain seq x y z
N MET A 1 23.59 9.42 -1.42
CA MET A 1 23.92 7.97 -1.47
C MET A 1 24.43 7.65 -2.86
N ARG A 2 25.63 7.12 -2.96
CA ARG A 2 26.32 6.94 -4.25
C ARG A 2 25.76 5.70 -4.98
N ARG A 3 25.61 5.80 -6.31
CA ARG A 3 25.14 4.76 -7.24
C ARG A 3 25.79 3.38 -7.03
N ARG A 4 26.99 3.35 -6.48
CA ARG A 4 27.76 2.14 -6.17
C ARG A 4 27.24 1.32 -4.98
N GLU A 5 26.63 1.96 -3.98
CA GLU A 5 26.11 1.26 -2.78
C GLU A 5 24.77 0.58 -3.03
N PHE A 6 23.95 1.11 -3.96
CA PHE A 6 22.71 0.45 -4.38
C PHE A 6 22.99 -0.84 -5.16
N VAL A 7 23.99 -0.80 -6.05
CA VAL A 7 24.45 -2.00 -6.78
C VAL A 7 25.03 -3.03 -5.81
N ALA A 8 25.71 -2.61 -4.73
CA ALA A 8 26.28 -3.52 -3.73
C ALA A 8 25.19 -4.16 -2.84
N ALA A 9 24.14 -3.43 -2.44
CA ALA A 9 23.01 -4.01 -1.67
C ALA A 9 22.13 -4.97 -2.51
N ALA A 10 22.03 -4.74 -3.82
CA ALA A 10 21.43 -5.68 -4.76
C ALA A 10 22.41 -6.82 -5.15
N ALA A 11 23.72 -6.58 -5.08
CA ALA A 11 24.78 -7.53 -5.47
C ALA A 11 25.24 -8.46 -4.34
N SER A 12 24.79 -8.27 -3.09
CA SER A 12 24.91 -9.32 -2.04
C SER A 12 24.07 -10.57 -2.37
N ILE A 13 23.30 -10.49 -3.44
CA ILE A 13 22.69 -11.61 -4.12
C ILE A 13 23.72 -12.06 -5.18
N THR A 14 24.54 -13.03 -4.85
CA THR A 14 25.57 -13.62 -5.71
C THR A 14 25.04 -13.81 -7.15
N PHE A 15 25.56 -13.01 -8.08
CA PHE A 15 25.24 -13.07 -9.49
C PHE A 15 25.94 -14.30 -10.08
N VAL A 16 25.19 -15.37 -10.33
CA VAL A 16 25.60 -16.46 -11.23
C VAL A 16 25.03 -16.11 -12.59
N PRO A 17 25.86 -15.79 -13.60
CA PRO A 17 25.35 -15.54 -14.94
C PRO A 17 24.77 -16.83 -15.51
N SER A 18 23.46 -16.86 -15.76
CA SER A 18 22.80 -17.93 -16.50
C SER A 18 22.77 -17.58 -17.99
N PRO A 19 23.43 -18.36 -18.83
CA PRO A 19 23.38 -18.13 -20.27
C PRO A 19 22.17 -18.85 -20.87
N LYS A 20 21.02 -18.26 -20.86
CA LYS A 20 19.92 -18.54 -21.80
C LYS A 20 18.91 -17.40 -21.71
N VAL A 21 18.63 -16.78 -22.87
CA VAL A 21 17.51 -15.86 -23.13
C VAL A 21 16.24 -16.50 -22.59
N GLY A 22 15.83 -16.10 -21.40
CA GLY A 22 14.67 -16.67 -20.72
C GLY A 22 13.46 -15.74 -20.86
N PRO A 23 12.27 -16.17 -20.42
CA PRO A 23 11.01 -15.42 -20.58
C PRO A 23 11.05 -14.00 -19.97
N TYR A 24 12.02 -13.71 -19.12
CA TYR A 24 12.22 -12.38 -18.53
C TYR A 24 12.72 -11.29 -19.50
N GLN A 25 12.99 -11.62 -20.75
CA GLN A 25 13.24 -10.64 -21.82
C GLN A 25 11.97 -10.27 -22.59
N ASP A 26 10.87 -10.97 -22.37
CA ASP A 26 9.56 -10.64 -22.93
C ASP A 26 8.83 -9.62 -22.01
N PRO A 27 8.58 -8.37 -22.48
CA PRO A 27 7.82 -7.39 -21.72
C PRO A 27 6.41 -7.86 -21.36
N GLY A 28 5.77 -8.68 -22.20
CA GLY A 28 4.45 -9.27 -21.94
C GLY A 28 4.47 -10.19 -20.74
N TYR A 29 5.43 -11.10 -20.70
CA TYR A 29 5.62 -12.00 -19.57
C TYR A 29 5.91 -11.23 -18.26
N VAL A 30 6.77 -10.19 -18.30
CA VAL A 30 7.11 -9.41 -17.11
C VAL A 30 5.89 -8.63 -16.59
N ARG A 31 5.02 -8.09 -17.47
CA ARG A 31 3.75 -7.47 -17.08
C ARG A 31 2.82 -8.46 -16.39
N GLN A 32 2.66 -9.67 -16.94
CA GLN A 32 1.85 -10.73 -16.32
C GLN A 32 2.36 -11.10 -14.91
N LEU A 33 3.68 -11.10 -14.67
CA LEU A 33 4.24 -11.33 -13.34
C LEU A 33 3.86 -10.20 -12.37
N ALA A 34 3.87 -8.95 -12.81
CA ALA A 34 3.42 -7.82 -11.99
C ALA A 34 1.93 -7.95 -11.63
N GLU A 35 1.07 -8.28 -12.59
CA GLU A 35 -0.37 -8.49 -12.38
C GLU A 35 -0.64 -9.63 -11.39
N ARG A 36 0.11 -10.74 -11.47
CA ARG A 36 0.02 -11.83 -10.50
C ARG A 36 0.40 -11.38 -9.09
N LEU A 37 1.48 -10.60 -8.93
CA LEU A 37 1.85 -10.06 -7.63
C LEU A 37 0.76 -9.14 -7.05
N VAL A 38 0.09 -8.33 -7.90
CA VAL A 38 -1.06 -7.52 -7.50
C VAL A 38 -2.17 -8.42 -6.97
N HIS A 39 -2.59 -9.39 -7.79
CA HIS A 39 -3.67 -10.32 -7.45
C HIS A 39 -3.38 -11.06 -6.14
N ASP A 40 -2.22 -11.72 -6.05
CA ASP A 40 -1.85 -12.52 -4.88
C ASP A 40 -1.78 -11.67 -3.62
N ARG A 41 -1.23 -10.44 -3.70
CA ARG A 41 -1.17 -9.53 -2.57
C ARG A 41 -2.56 -9.12 -2.08
N TYR A 42 -3.50 -8.85 -2.98
CA TYR A 42 -4.87 -8.48 -2.60
C TYR A 42 -5.65 -9.66 -2.02
N GLN A 43 -5.32 -10.91 -2.38
CA GLN A 43 -6.00 -12.09 -1.87
C GLN A 43 -5.43 -12.60 -0.55
N GLN A 44 -4.12 -12.61 -0.37
CA GLN A 44 -3.49 -13.28 0.77
C GLN A 44 -2.52 -12.41 1.59
N GLY A 45 -2.28 -11.16 1.17
CA GLY A 45 -1.27 -10.28 1.79
C GLY A 45 0.14 -10.50 1.24
N GLY A 46 1.09 -9.68 1.74
CA GLY A 46 2.44 -9.64 1.19
C GLY A 46 3.37 -10.75 1.67
N ILE A 47 3.18 -11.28 2.90
CA ILE A 47 4.15 -12.23 3.51
C ILE A 47 4.38 -13.46 2.63
N PRO A 48 3.36 -14.18 2.15
CA PRO A 48 3.56 -15.42 1.39
C PRO A 48 4.32 -15.23 0.08
N ILE A 49 4.26 -14.03 -0.50
CA ILE A 49 4.79 -13.75 -1.84
C ILE A 49 6.09 -12.94 -1.87
N VAL A 50 6.67 -12.60 -0.70
CA VAL A 50 7.96 -11.86 -0.62
C VAL A 50 9.06 -12.57 -1.39
N SER A 51 9.24 -13.86 -1.16
CA SER A 51 10.29 -14.66 -1.81
C SER A 51 10.10 -14.73 -3.33
N THR A 52 8.86 -14.81 -3.78
CA THR A 52 8.49 -14.81 -5.21
C THR A 52 8.79 -13.45 -5.85
N ALA A 53 8.38 -12.35 -5.21
CA ALA A 53 8.66 -10.99 -5.70
C ALA A 53 10.16 -10.73 -5.85
N LEU A 54 10.95 -11.08 -4.82
CA LEU A 54 12.41 -10.93 -4.85
C LEU A 54 13.07 -11.84 -5.90
N ARG A 55 12.57 -13.05 -6.10
CA ARG A 55 13.06 -13.96 -7.15
C ARG A 55 12.83 -13.38 -8.55
N HIS A 56 11.66 -12.78 -8.80
CA HIS A 56 11.37 -12.13 -10.08
C HIS A 56 12.29 -10.93 -10.32
N LEU A 57 12.51 -10.07 -9.33
CA LEU A 57 13.45 -8.94 -9.45
C LEU A 57 14.87 -9.39 -9.78
N ARG A 58 15.35 -10.46 -9.13
CA ARG A 58 16.68 -11.02 -9.42
C ARG A 58 16.81 -11.54 -10.85
N LYS A 59 15.75 -12.14 -11.39
CA LYS A 59 15.77 -12.71 -12.75
C LYS A 59 15.60 -11.64 -13.83
N VAL A 60 14.85 -10.57 -13.55
CA VAL A 60 14.66 -9.47 -14.50
C VAL A 60 15.89 -8.58 -14.60
N GLY A 61 16.65 -8.43 -13.51
CA GLY A 61 17.83 -7.55 -13.44
C GLY A 61 18.83 -7.74 -14.61
N PRO A 62 19.31 -8.95 -14.89
CA PRO A 62 20.20 -9.21 -16.02
C PRO A 62 19.59 -8.95 -17.39
N ALA A 63 18.27 -9.14 -17.54
CA ALA A 63 17.57 -8.95 -18.80
C ALA A 63 17.46 -7.46 -19.22
N ILE A 64 17.52 -6.53 -18.25
CA ILE A 64 17.32 -5.09 -18.48
C ILE A 64 18.58 -4.41 -19.07
N ASN A 65 19.73 -5.07 -19.19
CA ASN A 65 21.01 -4.49 -19.63
C ASN A 65 21.02 -4.04 -21.11
N GLY A 66 19.86 -4.03 -21.80
CA GLY A 66 19.65 -3.49 -23.14
C GLY A 66 18.87 -2.18 -23.15
N SER A 67 18.68 -1.64 -24.33
CA SER A 67 17.95 -0.39 -24.60
C SER A 67 16.44 -0.60 -24.85
N ASP A 68 15.88 -1.78 -24.61
CA ASP A 68 14.46 -2.05 -24.82
C ASP A 68 13.60 -1.30 -23.80
N ARG A 69 12.97 -0.21 -24.28
CA ARG A 69 12.09 0.65 -23.49
C ARG A 69 10.86 -0.10 -22.96
N ALA A 70 10.30 -1.01 -23.74
CA ALA A 70 9.13 -1.78 -23.35
C ALA A 70 9.44 -2.73 -22.20
N LEU A 71 10.62 -3.37 -22.21
CA LEU A 71 11.09 -4.20 -21.10
C LEU A 71 11.41 -3.38 -19.85
N GLN A 72 12.00 -2.19 -20.02
CA GLN A 72 12.27 -1.28 -18.89
C GLN A 72 10.96 -0.81 -18.24
N GLU A 73 9.93 -0.46 -19.02
CA GLU A 73 8.60 -0.12 -18.49
C GLU A 73 7.95 -1.28 -17.76
N ALA A 74 7.89 -2.47 -18.36
CA ALA A 74 7.33 -3.65 -17.73
C ALA A 74 8.05 -4.03 -16.42
N SER A 75 9.39 -3.90 -16.43
CA SER A 75 10.23 -4.17 -15.26
C SER A 75 10.04 -3.12 -14.16
N SER A 76 9.78 -1.86 -14.52
CA SER A 76 9.38 -0.83 -13.58
C SER A 76 8.06 -1.20 -12.87
N GLY A 77 7.05 -1.65 -13.62
CA GLY A 77 5.79 -2.12 -13.05
C GLY A 77 5.99 -3.29 -12.07
N LEU A 78 6.77 -4.29 -12.48
CA LEU A 78 7.11 -5.42 -11.60
C LEU A 78 7.84 -4.96 -10.32
N ALA A 79 8.78 -4.02 -10.44
CA ALA A 79 9.50 -3.47 -9.29
C ALA A 79 8.58 -2.65 -8.37
N CYS A 80 7.61 -1.90 -8.91
CA CYS A 80 6.59 -1.21 -8.12
C CYS A 80 5.76 -2.21 -7.29
N GLU A 81 5.31 -3.31 -7.88
CA GLU A 81 4.53 -4.32 -7.16
C GLU A 81 5.39 -5.06 -6.12
N ALA A 82 6.63 -5.39 -6.45
CA ALA A 82 7.56 -5.95 -5.47
C ALA A 82 7.81 -4.99 -4.30
N ALA A 83 7.92 -3.69 -4.55
CA ALA A 83 8.03 -2.68 -3.50
C ALA A 83 6.77 -2.65 -2.60
N ARG A 84 5.57 -2.82 -3.17
CA ARG A 84 4.31 -2.92 -2.41
C ARG A 84 4.23 -4.18 -1.56
N VAL A 85 4.73 -5.32 -2.05
CA VAL A 85 4.85 -6.58 -1.29
C VAL A 85 5.80 -6.42 -0.11
N LEU A 86 6.96 -5.80 -0.33
CA LEU A 86 7.94 -5.51 0.73
C LEU A 86 7.40 -4.51 1.75
N TYR A 87 6.68 -3.49 1.29
CA TYR A 87 5.98 -2.53 2.13
C TYR A 87 4.93 -3.21 3.03
N ASP A 88 4.11 -4.11 2.48
CA ASP A 88 3.11 -4.85 3.24
C ASP A 88 3.73 -5.77 4.31
N SER A 89 4.95 -6.23 4.06
CA SER A 89 5.79 -6.98 5.00
C SER A 89 6.61 -6.08 5.93
N ARG A 90 6.38 -4.75 5.94
CA ARG A 90 7.11 -3.71 6.70
C ARG A 90 8.64 -3.71 6.49
N ARG A 91 9.12 -4.26 5.40
CA ARG A 91 10.53 -4.17 4.97
C ARG A 91 10.79 -2.84 4.29
N TYR A 92 10.58 -1.73 5.00
CA TYR A 92 10.51 -0.38 4.45
C TYR A 92 11.77 0.05 3.68
N THR A 93 12.96 -0.24 4.20
CA THR A 93 14.21 0.08 3.51
C THR A 93 14.30 -0.61 2.15
N ALA A 94 14.03 -1.91 2.11
CA ALA A 94 14.03 -2.67 0.87
C ALA A 94 12.90 -2.22 -0.08
N ALA A 95 11.70 -1.91 0.45
CA ALA A 95 10.59 -1.37 -0.34
C ALA A 95 10.95 -0.03 -0.99
N GLU A 96 11.57 0.88 -0.24
CA GLU A 96 11.98 2.19 -0.76
C GLU A 96 13.08 2.06 -1.82
N GLN A 97 14.10 1.23 -1.58
CA GLN A 97 15.16 0.94 -2.55
C GLN A 97 14.58 0.34 -3.84
N THR A 98 13.64 -0.61 -3.72
CA THR A 98 12.96 -1.21 -4.87
C THR A 98 12.09 -0.18 -5.61
N GLY A 99 11.41 0.71 -4.90
CA GLY A 99 10.66 1.82 -5.50
C GLY A 99 11.56 2.83 -6.25
N VAL A 100 12.74 3.13 -5.72
CA VAL A 100 13.75 3.98 -6.42
C VAL A 100 14.26 3.28 -7.67
N PHE A 101 14.52 1.98 -7.61
CA PHE A 101 14.89 1.19 -8.78
C PHE A 101 13.77 1.18 -9.84
N ALA A 102 12.51 1.03 -9.43
CA ALA A 102 11.37 1.15 -10.33
C ALA A 102 11.33 2.50 -11.04
N LEU A 103 11.58 3.60 -10.31
CA LEU A 103 11.61 4.96 -10.86
C LEU A 103 12.77 5.15 -11.85
N ASP A 104 13.95 4.58 -11.59
CA ASP A 104 15.07 4.63 -12.54
C ASP A 104 14.70 3.93 -13.86
N LEU A 105 14.09 2.75 -13.79
CA LEU A 105 13.60 2.02 -14.98
C LEU A 105 12.52 2.81 -15.73
N ALA A 106 11.57 3.40 -15.00
CA ALA A 106 10.52 4.23 -15.59
C ALA A 106 11.08 5.44 -16.33
N ARG A 107 12.09 6.09 -15.78
CA ARG A 107 12.77 7.22 -16.44
C ARG A 107 13.52 6.78 -17.70
N ARG A 108 14.21 5.66 -17.64
CA ARG A 108 14.94 5.10 -18.79
C ARG A 108 14.01 4.67 -19.91
N SER A 109 12.83 4.14 -19.59
CA SER A 109 11.81 3.78 -20.59
C SER A 109 11.17 5.01 -21.23
N GLY A 110 11.23 6.19 -20.59
CA GLY A 110 10.53 7.40 -21.02
C GLY A 110 9.02 7.36 -20.71
N SER A 111 8.50 6.32 -20.04
CA SER A 111 7.08 6.17 -19.74
C SER A 111 6.65 7.07 -18.57
N THR A 112 5.84 8.09 -18.88
CA THR A 112 5.21 8.98 -17.88
C THR A 112 4.34 8.19 -16.92
N ARG A 113 3.58 7.23 -17.44
CA ARG A 113 2.75 6.30 -16.68
C ARG A 113 3.58 5.55 -15.63
N ALA A 114 4.67 4.89 -16.03
CA ALA A 114 5.49 4.11 -15.11
C ALA A 114 6.17 5.02 -14.05
N GLN A 115 6.54 6.24 -14.41
CA GLN A 115 7.07 7.23 -13.47
C GLN A 115 6.03 7.62 -12.42
N ALA A 116 4.77 7.87 -12.81
CA ALA A 116 3.67 8.18 -11.90
C ALA A 116 3.41 7.04 -10.92
N ASP A 117 3.38 5.80 -11.41
CA ASP A 117 3.18 4.60 -10.60
C ASP A 117 4.32 4.42 -9.56
N ALA A 118 5.58 4.68 -9.95
CA ALA A 118 6.73 4.63 -9.05
C ALA A 118 6.72 5.75 -7.99
N TYR A 119 6.35 6.98 -8.38
CA TYR A 119 6.19 8.07 -7.42
C TYR A 119 5.05 7.81 -6.42
N SER A 120 3.92 7.25 -6.87
CA SER A 120 2.81 6.85 -6.00
C SER A 120 3.24 5.78 -5.00
N ALA A 121 4.01 4.77 -5.43
CA ALA A 121 4.54 3.73 -4.55
C ALA A 121 5.51 4.29 -3.51
N LEU A 122 6.46 5.14 -3.90
CA LEU A 122 7.41 5.80 -3.00
C LEU A 122 6.71 6.71 -1.99
N SER A 123 5.70 7.47 -2.43
CA SER A 123 4.89 8.29 -1.54
C SER A 123 4.18 7.43 -0.50
N ARG A 124 3.51 6.34 -0.89
CA ARG A 124 2.82 5.42 0.01
C ARG A 124 3.76 4.84 1.08
N ILE A 125 4.96 4.41 0.70
CA ILE A 125 5.96 3.86 1.63
C ILE A 125 6.35 4.91 2.67
N ASN A 126 6.50 6.18 2.28
CA ASN A 126 6.87 7.25 3.20
C ASN A 126 5.71 7.69 4.11
N ILE A 127 4.46 7.66 3.63
CA ILE A 127 3.26 7.90 4.44
C ILE A 127 3.19 6.90 5.61
N ASP A 128 3.39 5.62 5.35
CA ASP A 128 3.31 4.59 6.40
C ASP A 128 4.42 4.72 7.46
N GLN A 129 5.58 5.25 7.05
CA GLN A 129 6.68 5.61 7.94
C GLN A 129 6.47 6.96 8.66
N ARG A 130 5.30 7.58 8.56
CA ARG A 130 4.98 8.91 9.11
C ARG A 130 5.87 10.04 8.59
N ARG A 131 6.48 9.88 7.41
CA ARG A 131 7.33 10.87 6.75
C ARG A 131 6.50 11.71 5.77
N GLY A 132 5.56 12.52 6.31
CA GLY A 132 4.58 13.28 5.52
C GLY A 132 5.21 14.17 4.45
N ASP A 133 6.23 14.97 4.81
CA ASP A 133 6.90 15.86 3.85
C ASP A 133 7.54 15.11 2.68
N ARG A 134 8.17 13.96 2.96
CA ARG A 134 8.80 13.14 1.92
C ARG A 134 7.77 12.45 1.04
N GLY A 135 6.67 11.98 1.63
CA GLY A 135 5.53 11.46 0.89
C GLY A 135 4.92 12.50 -0.04
N ALA A 136 4.70 13.74 0.46
CA ALA A 136 4.19 14.85 -0.32
C ALA A 136 5.15 15.26 -1.46
N MET A 137 6.47 15.23 -1.20
CA MET A 137 7.48 15.50 -2.24
C MET A 137 7.33 14.53 -3.42
N TYR A 138 7.27 13.22 -3.16
CA TYR A 138 7.12 12.23 -4.22
C TYR A 138 5.78 12.39 -4.96
N ALA A 139 4.68 12.60 -4.27
CA ALA A 139 3.37 12.82 -4.89
C ALA A 139 3.37 14.06 -5.80
N ARG A 140 3.95 15.19 -5.35
CA ARG A 140 4.08 16.40 -6.16
C ARG A 140 4.97 16.20 -7.39
N LEU A 141 6.07 15.45 -7.26
CA LEU A 141 6.91 15.11 -8.42
C LEU A 141 6.13 14.29 -9.46
N GLY A 142 5.30 13.35 -9.00
CA GLY A 142 4.40 12.62 -9.87
C GLY A 142 3.38 13.52 -10.56
N LEU A 143 2.72 14.43 -9.83
CA LEU A 143 1.72 15.35 -10.38
C LEU A 143 2.27 16.38 -11.36
N ARG A 144 3.59 16.63 -11.36
CA ARG A 144 4.26 17.51 -12.34
C ARG A 144 4.55 16.82 -13.68
N LEU A 145 4.36 15.53 -13.77
CA LEU A 145 4.47 14.82 -15.05
C LEU A 145 3.31 15.25 -15.97
N GLY A 146 3.60 15.47 -17.23
CA GLY A 146 2.57 15.74 -18.25
C GLY A 146 1.81 14.47 -18.63
N ASP A 147 0.66 14.63 -19.27
CA ASP A 147 -0.13 13.56 -19.91
C ASP A 147 -0.49 12.37 -19.00
N LEU A 148 -0.86 12.66 -17.76
CA LEU A 148 -1.36 11.66 -16.84
C LEU A 148 -2.84 11.38 -17.06
N SER A 149 -3.22 10.10 -17.09
CA SER A 149 -4.62 9.70 -17.04
C SER A 149 -5.31 10.15 -15.75
N PRO A 150 -6.64 10.40 -15.77
CA PRO A 150 -7.38 10.87 -14.59
C PRO A 150 -7.21 9.98 -13.37
N ASP A 151 -7.20 8.66 -13.54
CA ASP A 151 -6.97 7.68 -12.47
C ASP A 151 -5.60 7.86 -11.79
N ARG A 152 -4.53 8.07 -12.57
CA ARG A 152 -3.19 8.30 -12.02
C ARG A 152 -3.07 9.63 -11.31
N GLN A 153 -3.70 10.66 -11.84
CA GLN A 153 -3.78 11.95 -11.14
C GLN A 153 -4.49 11.78 -9.80
N ALA A 154 -5.62 11.07 -9.77
CA ALA A 154 -6.37 10.80 -8.55
C ALA A 154 -5.54 10.02 -7.51
N TRP A 155 -4.82 8.97 -7.93
CA TRP A 155 -3.92 8.24 -7.03
C TRP A 155 -2.79 9.11 -6.47
N LEU A 156 -2.18 9.97 -7.29
CA LEU A 156 -1.14 10.88 -6.80
C LEU A 156 -1.71 11.98 -5.89
N ARG A 157 -2.91 12.51 -6.17
CA ARG A 157 -3.63 13.41 -5.26
C ARG A 157 -3.94 12.74 -3.93
N LEU A 158 -4.45 11.50 -3.96
CA LEU A 158 -4.64 10.72 -2.74
C LEU A 158 -3.35 10.61 -1.92
N ARG A 159 -2.22 10.31 -2.55
CA ARG A 159 -0.92 10.24 -1.86
C ARG A 159 -0.51 11.59 -1.30
N LEU A 160 -0.75 12.68 -2.04
CA LEU A 160 -0.48 14.03 -1.57
C LEU A 160 -1.35 14.39 -0.36
N GLY A 161 -2.66 14.20 -0.46
CA GLY A 161 -3.59 14.49 0.63
C GLY A 161 -3.28 13.67 1.89
N ARG A 162 -3.04 12.36 1.76
CA ARG A 162 -2.60 11.51 2.86
C ARG A 162 -1.28 11.96 3.51
N SER A 163 -0.35 12.44 2.69
CA SER A 163 0.93 12.95 3.18
C SER A 163 0.75 14.25 3.95
N LEU A 164 -0.08 15.18 3.42
CA LEU A 164 -0.39 16.46 4.06
C LEU A 164 -1.14 16.26 5.37
N ALA A 165 -2.04 15.29 5.47
CA ALA A 165 -2.74 14.94 6.71
C ALA A 165 -1.80 14.49 7.85
N LEU A 166 -0.55 14.15 7.56
CA LEU A 166 0.49 13.83 8.55
C LEU A 166 1.30 15.07 8.99
N VAL A 167 1.12 16.22 8.34
CA VAL A 167 1.89 17.44 8.61
C VAL A 167 1.00 18.44 9.35
N PRO A 168 1.32 18.79 10.60
CA PRO A 168 0.52 19.75 11.37
C PRO A 168 0.32 21.06 10.61
N GLY A 169 -0.91 21.60 10.66
CA GLY A 169 -1.30 22.85 10.00
C GLY A 169 -1.56 22.73 8.50
N ARG A 170 -1.58 21.50 7.95
CA ARG A 170 -1.87 21.22 6.53
C ARG A 170 -3.22 20.53 6.29
N GLU A 171 -4.07 20.46 7.33
CA GLU A 171 -5.33 19.71 7.31
C GLU A 171 -6.29 20.22 6.22
N ARG A 172 -6.39 21.56 6.04
CA ARG A 172 -7.22 22.16 5.00
C ARG A 172 -6.73 21.75 3.59
N ALA A 173 -5.44 21.91 3.34
CA ALA A 173 -4.87 21.55 2.04
C ALA A 173 -4.95 20.02 1.79
N ALA A 174 -4.87 19.20 2.85
CA ALA A 174 -5.08 17.76 2.75
C ALA A 174 -6.52 17.45 2.28
N ARG A 175 -7.53 18.10 2.88
CA ARG A 175 -8.94 17.91 2.53
C ARG A 175 -9.22 18.28 1.08
N GLU A 176 -8.82 19.47 0.65
CA GLU A 176 -9.01 19.94 -0.72
C GLU A 176 -8.46 18.95 -1.75
N VAL A 177 -7.23 18.43 -1.53
CA VAL A 177 -6.60 17.47 -2.44
C VAL A 177 -7.26 16.08 -2.37
N LEU A 178 -7.77 15.65 -1.21
CA LEU A 178 -8.48 14.38 -1.08
C LEU A 178 -9.85 14.42 -1.77
N GLU A 179 -10.57 15.54 -1.71
CA GLU A 179 -11.82 15.77 -2.44
C GLU A 179 -11.57 15.70 -3.95
N GLU A 180 -10.51 16.35 -4.46
CA GLU A 180 -10.10 16.22 -5.86
C GLU A 180 -9.75 14.77 -6.27
N ALA A 181 -9.17 13.98 -5.35
CA ALA A 181 -8.86 12.58 -5.61
C ALA A 181 -10.12 11.72 -5.74
N LEU A 182 -11.16 12.02 -4.96
CA LEU A 182 -12.45 11.32 -5.00
C LEU A 182 -13.33 11.69 -6.19
N ALA A 183 -13.04 12.79 -6.89
CA ALA A 183 -13.81 13.23 -8.05
C ALA A 183 -13.57 12.38 -9.32
N VAL A 184 -12.74 11.34 -9.25
CA VAL A 184 -12.50 10.41 -10.37
C VAL A 184 -13.60 9.35 -10.41
N ASP A 185 -14.19 9.17 -11.60
CA ASP A 185 -15.20 8.15 -11.86
C ASP A 185 -14.60 6.92 -12.55
N GLY A 186 -15.34 5.80 -12.49
CA GLY A 186 -15.04 4.60 -13.28
C GLY A 186 -13.90 3.74 -12.76
N LEU A 187 -13.43 3.94 -11.53
CA LEU A 187 -12.44 3.07 -10.93
C LEU A 187 -13.02 1.67 -10.67
N PRO A 188 -12.24 0.60 -10.87
CA PRO A 188 -12.61 -0.76 -10.45
C PRO A 188 -12.96 -0.81 -8.95
N THR A 189 -13.84 -1.74 -8.56
CA THR A 189 -14.32 -1.85 -7.15
C THR A 189 -13.19 -1.93 -6.13
N HIS A 190 -12.13 -2.68 -6.40
CA HIS A 190 -10.99 -2.79 -5.48
C HIS A 190 -10.18 -1.48 -5.36
N GLU A 191 -10.08 -0.71 -6.45
CA GLU A 191 -9.43 0.60 -6.43
C GLU A 191 -10.29 1.63 -5.70
N THR A 192 -11.60 1.62 -5.93
CA THR A 192 -12.55 2.47 -5.19
C THR A 192 -12.48 2.18 -3.69
N SER A 193 -12.48 0.90 -3.29
CA SER A 193 -12.31 0.51 -1.89
C SER A 193 -10.98 1.02 -1.30
N ASP A 194 -9.84 0.85 -2.03
CA ASP A 194 -8.53 1.34 -1.54
C ASP A 194 -8.49 2.89 -1.49
N MET A 195 -9.13 3.57 -2.44
CA MET A 195 -9.26 5.03 -2.46
C MET A 195 -10.01 5.53 -1.23
N LEU A 196 -11.25 5.08 -1.05
CA LEU A 196 -12.11 5.47 0.09
C LEU A 196 -11.44 5.14 1.43
N GLY A 197 -10.92 3.93 1.59
CA GLY A 197 -10.25 3.55 2.82
C GLY A 197 -9.06 4.44 3.17
N ASN A 198 -8.25 4.81 2.17
CA ASN A 198 -7.14 5.74 2.37
C ASN A 198 -7.61 7.17 2.71
N VAL A 199 -8.70 7.64 2.12
CA VAL A 199 -9.32 8.94 2.46
C VAL A 199 -9.83 8.92 3.89
N GLY A 200 -10.59 7.90 4.28
CA GLY A 200 -11.10 7.76 5.64
C GLY A 200 -9.98 7.71 6.69
N VAL A 201 -8.87 7.02 6.40
CA VAL A 201 -7.69 7.01 7.28
C VAL A 201 -7.04 8.41 7.39
N ALA A 202 -7.03 9.20 6.31
CA ALA A 202 -6.55 10.58 6.39
C ALA A 202 -7.47 11.46 7.25
N MET A 203 -8.79 11.35 7.06
CA MET A 203 -9.79 12.04 7.87
C MET A 203 -9.64 11.72 9.37
N LEU A 204 -9.45 10.43 9.68
CA LEU A 204 -9.20 10.00 11.06
C LEU A 204 -7.95 10.63 11.66
N GLY A 205 -6.89 10.78 10.86
CA GLY A 205 -5.67 11.52 11.25
C GLY A 205 -5.91 13.00 11.50
N MET A 206 -6.84 13.62 10.77
CA MET A 206 -7.27 15.01 10.91
C MET A 206 -8.37 15.22 11.98
N ARG A 207 -8.78 14.15 12.70
CA ARG A 207 -9.83 14.14 13.73
C ARG A 207 -11.25 14.40 13.19
N GLU A 208 -11.49 14.08 11.94
CA GLU A 208 -12.81 14.16 11.29
C GLU A 208 -13.54 12.81 11.45
N HIS A 209 -13.92 12.49 12.69
CA HIS A 209 -14.34 11.13 13.07
C HIS A 209 -15.58 10.63 12.34
N ASP A 210 -16.61 11.47 12.16
CA ASP A 210 -17.86 11.05 11.49
C ASP A 210 -17.66 10.78 10.00
N GLY A 211 -16.97 11.67 9.29
CA GLY A 211 -16.62 11.47 7.89
C GLY A 211 -15.71 10.26 7.69
N ALA A 212 -14.73 10.09 8.58
CA ALA A 212 -13.84 8.93 8.56
C ALA A 212 -14.60 7.61 8.71
N ARG A 213 -15.53 7.52 9.67
CA ARG A 213 -16.36 6.33 9.90
C ARG A 213 -17.17 5.95 8.67
N ALA A 214 -17.91 6.91 8.10
CA ALA A 214 -18.73 6.67 6.92
C ALA A 214 -17.90 6.20 5.73
N THR A 215 -16.78 6.87 5.47
CA THR A 215 -15.90 6.56 4.34
C THR A 215 -15.19 5.20 4.50
N ILE A 216 -14.74 4.86 5.72
CA ILE A 216 -14.11 3.57 6.00
C ILE A 216 -15.13 2.43 5.92
N ALA A 217 -16.36 2.63 6.44
CA ALA A 217 -17.40 1.62 6.36
C ALA A 217 -17.75 1.26 4.90
N GLU A 218 -17.80 2.26 4.01
CA GLU A 218 -18.00 2.00 2.58
C GLU A 218 -16.81 1.28 1.95
N ALA A 219 -15.58 1.63 2.33
CA ALA A 219 -14.39 0.90 1.90
C ALA A 219 -14.41 -0.57 2.35
N VAL A 220 -14.86 -0.86 3.58
CA VAL A 220 -15.04 -2.22 4.10
C VAL A 220 -16.07 -2.98 3.27
N ARG A 221 -17.23 -2.35 2.99
CA ARG A 221 -18.31 -2.96 2.20
C ARG A 221 -17.86 -3.36 0.80
N LEU A 222 -17.11 -2.49 0.12
CA LEU A 222 -16.56 -2.77 -1.21
C LEU A 222 -15.41 -3.79 -1.14
N GLY A 223 -14.52 -3.67 -0.16
CA GLY A 223 -13.40 -4.58 0.04
C GLY A 223 -13.83 -6.02 0.24
N ALA A 224 -14.91 -6.23 0.98
CA ALA A 224 -15.49 -7.56 1.20
C ALA A 224 -15.89 -8.29 -0.10
N GLN A 225 -16.15 -7.55 -1.18
CA GLN A 225 -16.57 -8.10 -2.47
C GLN A 225 -15.39 -8.47 -3.39
N CYS A 226 -14.19 -7.94 -3.13
CA CYS A 226 -13.11 -8.00 -4.13
C CYS A 226 -11.71 -8.30 -3.60
N SER A 227 -11.44 -8.12 -2.29
CA SER A 227 -10.09 -8.22 -1.76
C SER A 227 -10.05 -8.54 -0.27
N ALA A 228 -9.57 -9.72 0.09
CA ALA A 228 -9.39 -10.09 1.48
C ALA A 228 -8.46 -9.10 2.22
N LEU A 229 -7.37 -8.64 1.57
CA LEU A 229 -6.45 -7.68 2.17
C LEU A 229 -7.12 -6.34 2.50
N LEU A 230 -7.91 -5.78 1.56
CA LEU A 230 -8.60 -4.50 1.78
C LEU A 230 -9.68 -4.65 2.84
N PHE A 231 -10.44 -5.74 2.79
CA PHE A 231 -11.48 -6.04 3.75
C PHE A 231 -10.93 -6.07 5.18
N VAL A 232 -9.91 -6.90 5.44
CA VAL A 232 -9.30 -7.01 6.78
C VAL A 232 -8.63 -5.70 7.21
N ALA A 233 -7.90 -5.06 6.29
CA ALA A 233 -7.19 -3.82 6.59
C ALA A 233 -8.15 -2.70 7.00
N TYR A 234 -9.23 -2.48 6.24
CA TYR A 234 -10.17 -1.41 6.54
C TYR A 234 -11.13 -1.76 7.67
N GLN A 235 -11.44 -3.03 7.90
CA GLN A 235 -12.13 -3.47 9.11
C GLN A 235 -11.33 -3.09 10.39
N ALA A 236 -10.00 -3.25 10.37
CA ALA A 236 -9.17 -2.81 11.50
C ALA A 236 -9.20 -1.28 11.69
N TRP A 237 -9.23 -0.50 10.59
CA TRP A 237 -9.39 0.95 10.66
C TRP A 237 -10.79 1.37 11.13
N GLU A 238 -11.84 0.60 10.80
CA GLU A 238 -13.20 0.85 11.29
C GLU A 238 -13.27 0.67 12.81
N VAL A 239 -12.60 -0.35 13.37
CA VAL A 239 -12.46 -0.51 14.83
C VAL A 239 -11.75 0.70 15.42
N GLU A 240 -10.61 1.13 14.85
CA GLU A 240 -9.87 2.28 15.35
C GLU A 240 -10.73 3.55 15.32
N ALA A 241 -11.50 3.76 14.26
CA ALA A 241 -12.39 4.91 14.13
C ALA A 241 -13.48 4.92 15.22
N ALA A 242 -14.09 3.78 15.52
CA ALA A 242 -15.06 3.64 16.60
C ALA A 242 -14.43 3.91 17.97
N LEU A 243 -13.25 3.36 18.24
CA LEU A 243 -12.50 3.61 19.49
C LEU A 243 -12.12 5.09 19.66
N ARG A 244 -11.75 5.79 18.60
CA ARG A 244 -11.42 7.22 18.65
C ARG A 244 -12.63 8.13 18.81
N ALA A 245 -13.81 7.65 18.41
CA ALA A 245 -15.11 8.30 18.64
C ALA A 245 -15.72 7.97 20.01
N ASP A 246 -15.01 7.27 20.88
CA ASP A 246 -15.50 6.79 22.19
C ASP A 246 -16.72 5.82 22.09
N ASP A 247 -16.96 5.22 20.93
CA ASP A 247 -18.05 4.28 20.69
C ASP A 247 -17.57 2.86 20.98
N ALA A 248 -17.53 2.50 22.29
CA ALA A 248 -17.00 1.22 22.75
C ALA A 248 -17.87 0.03 22.30
N SER A 249 -19.19 0.21 22.20
CA SER A 249 -20.12 -0.84 21.75
C SER A 249 -19.88 -1.20 20.29
N MET A 250 -19.88 -0.20 19.40
CA MET A 250 -19.54 -0.42 18.00
C MET A 250 -18.14 -1.01 17.83
N ALA A 251 -17.15 -0.51 18.58
CA ALA A 251 -15.80 -1.03 18.52
C ALA A 251 -15.73 -2.51 18.87
N ALA A 252 -16.47 -2.97 19.90
CA ALA A 252 -16.52 -4.37 20.31
C ALA A 252 -17.13 -5.25 19.20
N ASP A 253 -18.24 -4.82 18.61
CA ASP A 253 -18.88 -5.51 17.47
C ASP A 253 -17.92 -5.66 16.29
N ARG A 254 -17.24 -4.56 15.92
CA ARG A 254 -16.29 -4.54 14.81
C ARG A 254 -15.02 -5.34 15.10
N MET A 255 -14.55 -5.38 16.35
CA MET A 255 -13.44 -6.25 16.79
C MET A 255 -13.80 -7.73 16.69
N THR A 256 -15.01 -8.11 17.09
CA THR A 256 -15.53 -9.47 16.93
C THR A 256 -15.59 -9.88 15.46
N ALA A 257 -16.08 -8.99 14.59
CA ALA A 257 -16.07 -9.23 13.16
C ALA A 257 -14.64 -9.34 12.60
N LEU A 258 -13.73 -8.45 13.01
CA LEU A 258 -12.32 -8.48 12.63
C LEU A 258 -11.63 -9.80 13.03
N ALA A 259 -11.89 -10.32 14.23
CA ALA A 259 -11.31 -11.58 14.68
C ALA A 259 -11.65 -12.75 13.74
N ARG A 260 -12.84 -12.76 13.15
CA ARG A 260 -13.26 -13.82 12.21
C ARG A 260 -12.55 -13.77 10.87
N ILE A 261 -12.19 -12.58 10.40
CA ILE A 261 -11.63 -12.37 9.06
C ILE A 261 -10.11 -12.15 9.06
N ALA A 262 -9.51 -11.79 10.19
CA ALA A 262 -8.07 -11.56 10.29
C ALA A 262 -7.21 -12.72 9.75
N PRO A 263 -7.58 -14.02 9.93
CA PRO A 263 -6.82 -15.14 9.38
C PRO A 263 -6.82 -15.24 7.84
N LEU A 264 -7.69 -14.49 7.15
CA LEU A 264 -7.77 -14.53 5.69
C LEU A 264 -6.51 -13.96 5.01
N VAL A 265 -5.72 -13.15 5.72
CA VAL A 265 -4.56 -12.46 5.14
C VAL A 265 -3.32 -12.59 6.01
N SER A 266 -2.16 -12.64 5.36
CA SER A 266 -0.86 -12.69 6.00
C SER A 266 -0.06 -11.42 5.63
N SER A 267 -0.22 -10.36 6.44
CA SER A 267 0.36 -9.04 6.25
C SER A 267 0.92 -8.50 7.55
N VAL A 268 2.23 -8.23 7.62
CA VAL A 268 2.84 -7.66 8.83
C VAL A 268 2.25 -6.28 9.14
N ARG A 269 1.97 -5.49 8.13
CA ARG A 269 1.38 -4.16 8.28
C ARG A 269 -0.01 -4.24 8.92
N VAL A 270 -0.87 -5.11 8.41
CA VAL A 270 -2.23 -5.31 8.93
C VAL A 270 -2.18 -5.90 10.34
N ASN A 271 -1.38 -6.94 10.56
CA ASN A 271 -1.25 -7.58 11.88
C ASN A 271 -0.71 -6.60 12.94
N THR A 272 0.23 -5.71 12.57
CA THR A 272 0.69 -4.66 13.48
C THR A 272 -0.44 -3.70 13.83
N HIS A 273 -1.26 -3.28 12.83
CA HIS A 273 -2.39 -2.40 13.09
C HIS A 273 -3.46 -3.08 13.96
N ILE A 274 -3.74 -4.36 13.76
CA ILE A 274 -4.62 -5.15 14.64
C ILE A 274 -4.09 -5.16 16.08
N ALA A 275 -2.77 -5.31 16.27
CA ALA A 275 -2.16 -5.23 17.59
C ALA A 275 -2.27 -3.84 18.22
N ASP A 276 -2.17 -2.76 17.40
CA ASP A 276 -2.36 -1.39 17.85
C ASP A 276 -3.82 -1.15 18.32
N VAL A 277 -4.78 -1.61 17.53
CA VAL A 277 -6.22 -1.58 17.88
C VAL A 277 -6.50 -2.35 19.17
N TYR A 278 -5.93 -3.55 19.31
CA TYR A 278 -6.04 -4.34 20.53
C TYR A 278 -5.51 -3.59 21.76
N ARG A 279 -4.37 -2.90 21.63
CA ARG A 279 -3.83 -2.07 22.74
C ARG A 279 -4.71 -0.88 23.04
N LEU A 280 -5.18 -0.17 22.00
CA LEU A 280 -6.06 0.99 22.14
C LEU A 280 -7.37 0.65 22.87
N SER A 281 -7.97 -0.49 22.56
CA SER A 281 -9.22 -0.96 23.19
C SER A 281 -9.09 -1.28 24.69
N GLY A 282 -7.86 -1.30 25.23
CA GLY A 282 -7.57 -1.65 26.63
C GLY A 282 -8.29 -0.77 27.65
N ARG A 283 -8.53 0.50 27.34
CA ARG A 283 -9.24 1.44 28.24
C ARG A 283 -10.71 1.05 28.49
N TRP A 284 -11.32 0.24 27.63
CA TRP A 284 -12.69 -0.26 27.77
C TRP A 284 -12.77 -1.74 28.15
N ALA A 285 -11.64 -2.36 28.56
CA ALA A 285 -11.59 -3.79 28.90
C ALA A 285 -12.49 -4.19 30.08
N GLY A 286 -13.00 -3.21 30.84
CA GLY A 286 -13.99 -3.43 31.90
C GLY A 286 -15.40 -3.73 31.40
N LEU A 287 -15.74 -3.33 30.15
CA LEU A 287 -17.04 -3.61 29.54
C LEU A 287 -17.09 -5.08 29.10
N PRO A 288 -18.18 -5.83 29.41
CA PRO A 288 -18.29 -7.25 29.07
C PRO A 288 -18.07 -7.52 27.56
N GLU A 289 -18.80 -6.82 26.71
CA GLU A 289 -18.74 -6.95 25.25
C GLU A 289 -17.33 -6.67 24.70
N MET A 290 -16.64 -5.67 25.25
CA MET A 290 -15.27 -5.37 24.85
C MET A 290 -14.28 -6.43 25.33
N ARG A 291 -14.48 -6.99 26.52
CA ARG A 291 -13.64 -8.07 27.06
C ARG A 291 -13.71 -9.30 26.16
N ASP A 292 -14.93 -9.69 25.76
CA ASP A 292 -15.17 -10.84 24.89
C ASP A 292 -14.55 -10.64 23.50
N ALA A 293 -14.76 -9.45 22.91
CA ALA A 293 -14.17 -9.08 21.62
C ALA A 293 -12.62 -9.10 21.66
N ARG A 294 -12.02 -8.60 22.74
CA ARG A 294 -10.57 -8.64 22.97
C ARG A 294 -10.04 -10.06 23.11
N GLU A 295 -10.76 -10.95 23.78
CA GLU A 295 -10.35 -12.35 23.93
C GLU A 295 -10.36 -13.07 22.57
N GLN A 296 -11.41 -12.89 21.79
CA GLN A 296 -11.50 -13.42 20.43
C GLN A 296 -10.35 -12.91 19.55
N LEU A 297 -10.08 -11.60 19.54
CA LEU A 297 -9.01 -11.03 18.74
C LEU A 297 -7.63 -11.50 19.21
N ARG A 298 -7.42 -11.66 20.53
CA ARG A 298 -6.17 -12.20 21.10
C ARG A 298 -5.90 -13.64 20.64
N SER A 299 -6.93 -14.47 20.56
CA SER A 299 -6.78 -15.87 20.12
C SER A 299 -6.21 -15.96 18.70
N VAL A 300 -6.68 -15.09 17.81
CA VAL A 300 -6.22 -15.02 16.41
C VAL A 300 -4.80 -14.45 16.28
N MET A 301 -4.44 -13.47 17.12
CA MET A 301 -3.09 -12.86 17.10
C MET A 301 -1.97 -13.81 17.59
N ARG A 302 -2.31 -14.90 18.26
CA ARG A 302 -1.37 -15.90 18.79
C ARG A 302 -1.19 -17.10 17.86
N ALA A 303 -2.11 -17.32 16.96
CA ALA A 303 -2.09 -18.38 15.95
C ALA A 303 -1.20 -18.02 14.76
#